data_63533258ea99be6e6a6d511ba17b0061
#
_entry.id   63533258ea99be6e6a6d511ba17b0061
#
_cell.length_a   1.000
_cell.length_b   1.000
_cell.length_c   1.000
_cell.angle_alpha   90.00
_cell.angle_beta   90.00
_cell.angle_gamma   90.00
#
_symmetry.space_group_name_H-M   'P 1'
#
loop_
_entity.id
_entity.type
_entity.pdbx_description
1 polymer ?
#
loop_
_entity_poly.entity_id
_entity_poly.type
_entity_poly.pdbx_seq_one_letter_code
_entity_poly.pdbx_strand_id
1 'polypeptide(L)'
;MNIEQIAHEIYILLGPGYSERVYHNAMEVSLRELGIHYESERIVPIHFKGHIIGNLRADIIVNKEIVLEFKAIKTLNEAVEVQGRNYLQLTGLQTAYLINFPPGPGREVEIQKITA
;
A
#
# COMPACT_ATOMS: atom_id res chain seq x y z
N MET A 1 0.96 -7.95 14.65
CA MET A 1 1.48 -7.19 13.50
C MET A 1 0.91 -5.79 13.52
N ASN A 2 1.74 -4.77 13.36
CA ASN A 2 1.31 -3.38 13.34
C ASN A 2 1.91 -2.68 12.11
N ILE A 3 1.11 -2.60 11.05
CA ILE A 3 1.53 -2.02 9.76
C ILE A 3 1.91 -0.53 9.94
N GLU A 4 1.16 0.20 10.75
CA GLU A 4 1.44 1.62 10.99
C GLU A 4 2.80 1.83 11.64
N GLN A 5 3.13 1.01 12.63
CA GLN A 5 4.42 1.08 13.32
C GLN A 5 5.57 0.76 12.37
N ILE A 6 5.41 -0.24 11.51
CA ILE A 6 6.42 -0.60 10.51
C ILE A 6 6.64 0.56 9.54
N ALA A 7 5.57 1.20 9.07
CA ALA A 7 5.66 2.34 8.17
C ALA A 7 6.37 3.53 8.82
N HIS A 8 6.05 3.84 10.07
CA HIS A 8 6.74 4.90 10.82
C HIS A 8 8.23 4.61 10.96
N GLU A 9 8.59 3.38 11.30
CA GLU A 9 10.00 2.98 11.42
C GLU A 9 10.74 3.14 10.10
N ILE A 10 10.14 2.72 9.00
CA ILE A 10 10.73 2.87 7.66
C ILE A 10 11.05 4.34 7.39
N TYR A 11 10.10 5.22 7.65
CA TYR A 11 10.26 6.65 7.37
C TYR A 11 11.30 7.31 8.29
N ILE A 12 11.37 6.88 9.55
CA ILE A 12 12.39 7.35 10.49
C ILE A 12 13.78 6.96 10.00
N LEU A 13 13.95 5.72 9.55
CA LEU A 13 15.25 5.20 9.14
C LEU A 13 15.70 5.71 7.77
N LEU A 14 14.79 5.82 6.81
CA LEU A 14 15.13 6.22 5.44
C LEU A 14 14.99 7.72 5.21
N GLY A 15 14.00 8.35 5.82
CA GLY A 15 13.70 9.75 5.56
C GLY A 15 12.96 9.96 4.23
N PRO A 16 12.69 11.25 3.88
CA PRO A 16 11.95 11.59 2.67
C PRO A 16 12.80 11.57 1.40
N GLY A 17 12.14 11.63 0.24
CA GLY A 17 12.79 11.91 -1.04
C GLY A 17 13.05 10.70 -1.91
N TYR A 18 12.76 9.50 -1.45
CA TYR A 18 12.90 8.31 -2.27
C TYR A 18 11.63 8.03 -3.07
N SER A 19 11.76 7.18 -4.09
CA SER A 19 10.61 6.74 -4.88
C SER A 19 9.72 5.77 -4.09
N GLU A 20 8.48 5.59 -4.57
CA GLU A 20 7.57 4.61 -3.99
C GLU A 20 8.19 3.21 -3.94
N ARG A 21 8.97 2.84 -4.96
CA ARG A 21 9.63 1.53 -5.03
C ARG A 21 10.57 1.29 -3.85
N VAL A 22 11.30 2.30 -3.41
CA VAL A 22 12.22 2.18 -2.28
C VAL A 22 11.46 1.86 -1.00
N TYR A 23 10.38 2.57 -0.72
CA TYR A 23 9.55 2.32 0.47
C TYR A 23 8.82 0.99 0.40
N HIS A 24 8.35 0.61 -0.80
CA HIS A 24 7.76 -0.70 -1.04
C HIS A 24 8.76 -1.81 -0.67
N ASN A 25 9.97 -1.71 -1.17
CA ASN A 25 11.03 -2.71 -0.89
C ASN A 25 11.37 -2.75 0.60
N ALA A 26 11.40 -1.60 1.27
CA ALA A 26 11.65 -1.55 2.71
C ALA A 26 10.55 -2.28 3.49
N MET A 27 9.30 -2.12 3.09
CA MET A 27 8.19 -2.86 3.71
C MET A 27 8.36 -4.36 3.52
N GLU A 28 8.75 -4.81 2.32
CA GLU A 28 9.00 -6.23 2.08
C GLU A 28 10.08 -6.78 2.99
N VAL A 29 11.17 -6.05 3.16
CA VAL A 29 12.27 -6.44 4.08
C VAL A 29 11.72 -6.59 5.49
N SER A 30 10.96 -5.60 5.96
CA SER A 30 10.39 -5.62 7.31
C SER A 30 9.46 -6.82 7.52
N LEU A 31 8.61 -7.11 6.55
CA LEU A 31 7.68 -8.23 6.64
C LEU A 31 8.42 -9.58 6.66
N ARG A 32 9.46 -9.73 5.82
CA ARG A 32 10.28 -10.94 5.81
C ARG A 32 10.99 -11.16 7.15
N GLU A 33 11.57 -10.10 7.71
CA GLU A 33 12.26 -10.20 9.00
C GLU A 33 11.32 -10.60 10.13
N LEU A 34 10.07 -10.19 10.06
CA LEU A 34 9.05 -10.53 11.05
C LEU A 34 8.38 -11.89 10.77
N GLY A 35 8.74 -12.55 9.67
CA GLY A 35 8.13 -13.83 9.30
C GLY A 35 6.67 -13.72 8.87
N ILE A 36 6.24 -12.56 8.39
CA ILE A 36 4.87 -12.31 7.98
C ILE A 36 4.71 -12.66 6.49
N HIS A 37 3.71 -13.50 6.18
CA HIS A 37 3.41 -13.88 4.80
C HIS A 37 2.86 -12.70 4.02
N TYR A 38 3.34 -12.51 2.78
CA TYR A 38 2.82 -11.47 1.90
C TYR A 38 3.00 -11.85 0.43
N GLU A 39 2.21 -11.21 -0.42
CA GLU A 39 2.35 -11.27 -1.88
C GLU A 39 2.69 -9.86 -2.37
N SER A 40 3.68 -9.76 -3.27
CA SER A 40 4.11 -8.48 -3.83
C SER A 40 3.64 -8.37 -5.28
N GLU A 41 3.11 -7.19 -5.63
CA GLU A 41 2.74 -6.84 -7.00
C GLU A 41 1.71 -7.77 -7.64
N ARG A 42 0.72 -8.18 -6.86
CA ARG A 42 -0.35 -9.04 -7.38
C ARG A 42 -1.18 -8.31 -8.43
N ILE A 43 -1.34 -8.95 -9.60
CA ILE A 43 -2.20 -8.45 -10.68
C ILE A 43 -3.64 -8.81 -10.38
N VAL A 44 -4.50 -7.79 -10.37
CA VAL A 44 -5.94 -7.95 -10.14
C VAL A 44 -6.67 -7.53 -11.41
N PRO A 45 -7.31 -8.46 -12.15
CA PRO A 45 -7.97 -8.12 -13.39
C PRO A 45 -9.27 -7.35 -13.16
N ILE A 46 -9.59 -6.46 -14.10
CA ILE A 46 -10.83 -5.70 -14.13
C ILE A 46 -11.71 -6.28 -15.22
N HIS A 47 -12.91 -6.73 -14.85
CA HIS A 47 -13.86 -7.33 -15.78
C HIS A 47 -14.98 -6.35 -16.12
N PHE A 48 -15.42 -6.40 -17.39
CA PHE A 48 -16.60 -5.68 -17.86
C PHE A 48 -17.34 -6.56 -18.84
N LYS A 49 -18.59 -6.87 -18.53
CA LYS A 49 -19.45 -7.75 -19.36
C LYS A 49 -18.75 -9.06 -19.72
N GLY A 50 -18.04 -9.66 -18.75
CA GLY A 50 -17.33 -10.92 -18.93
C GLY A 50 -15.97 -10.83 -19.62
N HIS A 51 -15.53 -9.63 -19.98
CA HIS A 51 -14.23 -9.41 -20.62
C HIS A 51 -13.25 -8.72 -19.69
N ILE A 52 -11.97 -9.11 -19.76
CA ILE A 52 -10.93 -8.41 -19.03
C ILE A 52 -10.57 -7.15 -19.81
N ILE A 53 -10.78 -5.98 -19.20
CA ILE A 53 -10.55 -4.69 -19.85
C ILE A 53 -9.36 -3.93 -19.28
N GLY A 54 -8.72 -4.43 -18.24
CA GLY A 54 -7.56 -3.83 -17.62
C GLY A 54 -7.16 -4.58 -16.38
N ASN A 55 -6.12 -4.07 -15.72
CA ASN A 55 -5.61 -4.64 -14.47
C ASN A 55 -5.26 -3.55 -13.49
N LEU A 56 -5.44 -3.83 -12.18
CA LEU A 56 -4.78 -3.09 -11.12
C LEU A 56 -3.67 -3.96 -10.56
N ARG A 57 -2.61 -3.33 -10.06
CA ARG A 57 -1.53 -4.03 -9.38
C ARG A 57 -1.56 -3.62 -7.90
N ALA A 58 -1.88 -4.57 -7.02
CA ALA A 58 -1.78 -4.34 -5.59
C ALA A 58 -0.32 -4.38 -5.20
N ASP A 59 0.16 -3.36 -4.48
CA ASP A 59 1.58 -3.28 -4.11
C ASP A 59 1.98 -4.46 -3.22
N ILE A 60 1.32 -4.63 -2.09
CA ILE A 60 1.53 -5.78 -1.20
C ILE A 60 0.17 -6.21 -0.64
N ILE A 61 -0.02 -7.53 -0.54
CA ILE A 61 -1.16 -8.12 0.18
C ILE A 61 -0.59 -8.94 1.32
N VAL A 62 -0.89 -8.55 2.56
CA VAL A 62 -0.36 -9.17 3.77
C VAL A 62 -1.33 -10.22 4.27
N ASN A 63 -0.82 -11.43 4.53
CA ASN A 63 -1.60 -12.55 5.09
C ASN A 63 -2.88 -12.88 4.32
N LYS A 64 -2.94 -12.55 3.04
CA LYS A 64 -4.14 -12.71 2.20
C LYS A 64 -5.35 -11.94 2.76
N GLU A 65 -5.13 -10.91 3.57
CA GLU A 65 -6.18 -10.17 4.26
C GLU A 65 -6.13 -8.67 4.04
N ILE A 66 -4.93 -8.08 3.95
CA ILE A 66 -4.74 -6.64 4.01
C ILE A 66 -3.99 -6.15 2.78
N VAL A 67 -4.59 -5.21 2.06
CA VAL A 67 -3.95 -4.55 0.92
C VAL A 67 -3.14 -3.36 1.42
N LEU A 68 -1.87 -3.27 1.00
CA LEU A 68 -1.03 -2.09 1.25
C LEU A 68 -0.77 -1.39 -0.07
N GLU A 69 -0.99 -0.07 -0.10
CA GLU A 69 -0.68 0.79 -1.23
C GLU A 69 0.27 1.89 -0.78
N PHE A 70 1.38 2.05 -1.50
CA PHE A 70 2.42 3.03 -1.16
C PHE A 70 2.39 4.21 -2.10
N LYS A 71 2.56 5.40 -1.53
CA LYS A 71 2.68 6.65 -2.26
C LYS A 71 3.86 7.45 -1.73
N ALA A 72 4.38 8.35 -2.56
CA ALA A 72 5.42 9.31 -2.18
C ALA A 72 5.03 10.67 -2.75
N ILE A 73 3.88 11.16 -2.32
CA ILE A 73 3.25 12.40 -2.80
C ILE A 73 3.15 13.40 -1.65
N LYS A 74 2.83 14.64 -1.97
CA LYS A 74 2.78 15.72 -0.97
C LYS A 74 1.77 15.40 0.13
N THR A 75 0.58 14.89 -0.22
CA THR A 75 -0.42 14.46 0.73
C THR A 75 -1.40 13.50 0.06
N LEU A 76 -1.96 12.58 0.85
CA LEU A 76 -3.01 11.70 0.38
C LEU A 76 -4.25 12.53 -0.03
N ASN A 77 -4.96 12.05 -1.04
CA ASN A 77 -6.13 12.73 -1.59
C ASN A 77 -7.25 11.74 -1.90
N GLU A 78 -8.40 12.29 -2.29
CA GLU A 78 -9.59 11.50 -2.58
C GLU A 78 -9.38 10.49 -3.72
N ALA A 79 -8.61 10.85 -4.73
CA ALA A 79 -8.34 9.94 -5.85
C ALA A 79 -7.60 8.68 -5.40
N VAL A 80 -6.65 8.82 -4.47
CA VAL A 80 -5.93 7.68 -3.89
C VAL A 80 -6.87 6.82 -3.06
N GLU A 81 -7.78 7.44 -2.31
CA GLU A 81 -8.80 6.70 -1.54
C GLU A 81 -9.71 5.88 -2.44
N VAL A 82 -10.19 6.46 -3.54
CA VAL A 82 -11.01 5.74 -4.52
C VAL A 82 -10.26 4.53 -5.07
N GLN A 83 -8.98 4.69 -5.38
CA GLN A 83 -8.15 3.60 -5.85
C GLN A 83 -8.07 2.46 -4.83
N GLY A 84 -7.87 2.80 -3.55
CA GLY A 84 -7.85 1.83 -2.47
C GLY A 84 -9.15 1.06 -2.34
N ARG A 85 -10.28 1.74 -2.46
CA ARG A 85 -11.60 1.09 -2.43
C ARG A 85 -11.80 0.17 -3.62
N ASN A 86 -11.29 0.53 -4.80
CA ASN A 86 -11.35 -0.33 -5.97
C ASN A 86 -10.57 -1.64 -5.73
N TYR A 87 -9.41 -1.58 -5.09
CA TYR A 87 -8.67 -2.80 -4.74
C TYR A 87 -9.49 -3.71 -3.83
N LEU A 88 -10.15 -3.16 -2.82
CA LEU A 88 -10.99 -3.96 -1.93
C LEU A 88 -12.15 -4.60 -2.67
N GLN A 89 -12.80 -3.86 -3.55
CA GLN A 89 -13.91 -4.38 -4.33
C GLN A 89 -13.47 -5.52 -5.26
N LEU A 90 -12.32 -5.36 -5.93
CA LEU A 90 -11.83 -6.34 -6.88
C LEU A 90 -11.24 -7.59 -6.22
N THR A 91 -10.63 -7.46 -5.05
CA THR A 91 -10.01 -8.57 -4.33
C THR A 91 -10.98 -9.30 -3.39
N GLY A 92 -12.06 -8.64 -2.99
CA GLY A 92 -12.97 -9.15 -1.95
C GLY A 92 -12.39 -9.02 -0.55
N LEU A 93 -11.26 -8.35 -0.39
CA LEU A 93 -10.65 -8.15 0.92
C LEU A 93 -11.34 -7.00 1.67
N GLN A 94 -11.20 -6.99 3.00
CA GLN A 94 -11.95 -6.07 3.85
C GLN A 94 -11.16 -4.84 4.26
N THR A 95 -9.83 -4.89 4.20
CA THR A 95 -8.98 -3.82 4.75
C THR A 95 -7.87 -3.44 3.79
N ALA A 96 -7.67 -2.13 3.60
CA ALA A 96 -6.54 -1.58 2.90
C ALA A 96 -5.89 -0.47 3.73
N TYR A 97 -4.58 -0.33 3.61
CA TYR A 97 -3.83 0.80 4.14
C TYR A 97 -3.23 1.57 2.99
N LEU A 98 -3.53 2.85 2.93
CA LEU A 98 -2.83 3.80 2.06
C LEU A 98 -1.70 4.40 2.89
N ILE A 99 -0.48 4.20 2.47
CA ILE A 99 0.71 4.62 3.20
C ILE A 99 1.49 5.59 2.32
N ASN A 100 1.55 6.86 2.74
CA ASN A 100 2.23 7.90 1.98
C ASN A 100 3.46 8.38 2.74
N PHE A 101 4.58 8.43 2.02
CA PHE A 101 5.87 8.94 2.52
C PHE A 101 6.11 10.30 1.86
N PRO A 102 5.67 11.41 2.47
CA PRO A 102 5.78 12.74 1.83
C PRO A 102 7.23 13.10 1.52
N PRO A 103 7.50 13.73 0.35
CA PRO A 103 8.88 14.00 -0.08
C PRO A 103 9.56 15.16 0.62
N GLY A 104 8.80 15.99 1.35
CA GLY A 104 9.36 17.15 2.03
C GLY A 104 9.91 16.83 3.41
N PRO A 105 10.91 17.61 3.90
CA PRO A 105 11.43 17.42 5.26
C PRO A 105 10.43 17.87 6.31
N GLY A 106 10.57 17.34 7.53
CA GLY A 106 9.71 17.72 8.65
C GLY A 106 8.28 17.20 8.56
N ARG A 107 8.03 16.26 7.67
CA ARG A 107 6.72 15.62 7.51
C ARG A 107 6.71 14.26 8.20
N GLU A 108 5.53 13.78 8.48
CA GLU A 108 5.33 12.44 9.02
C GLU A 108 4.71 11.55 7.94
N VAL A 109 4.87 10.23 8.08
CA VAL A 109 4.16 9.29 7.22
C VAL A 109 2.66 9.49 7.40
N GLU A 110 1.93 9.51 6.29
CA GLU A 110 0.47 9.58 6.33
C GLU A 110 -0.09 8.18 6.12
N ILE A 111 -1.01 7.77 6.99
CA ILE A 111 -1.61 6.44 6.89
C ILE A 111 -3.12 6.58 6.96
N GLN A 112 -3.79 6.03 5.97
CA GLN A 112 -5.25 5.99 5.93
C GLN A 112 -5.69 4.53 5.82
N LYS A 113 -6.45 4.08 6.82
CA LYS A 113 -7.06 2.75 6.81
C LYS A 113 -8.42 2.84 6.15
N ILE A 114 -8.65 1.95 5.18
CA ILE A 114 -9.93 1.84 4.48
C ILE A 114 -10.51 0.47 4.78
N THR A 115 -11.78 0.44 5.14
CA THR A 115 -12.53 -0.81 5.34
C THR A 115 -13.65 -0.89 4.31
N ALA A 116 -13.87 -2.09 3.83
CA ALA A 116 -14.93 -2.34 2.86
C ALA A 116 -16.32 -2.21 3.51
#